data_9bb5593db36bb3612c6d1d59f063638a
#
_entry.id   9bb5593db36bb3612c6d1d59f063638a
#
_cell.length_a   1.000
_cell.length_b   1.000
_cell.length_c   1.000
_cell.angle_alpha   90.00
_cell.angle_beta   90.00
_cell.angle_gamma   90.00
#
_symmetry.space_group_name_H-M   'P 1'
#
loop_
_entity.id
_entity.type
_entity.pdbx_description
1 polymer ?
#
loop_
_entity_poly.entity_id
_entity_poly.type
_entity_poly.pdbx_seq_one_letter_code
_entity_poly.pdbx_strand_id
1 'polypeptide(L)'
;MARSAPAIQSFTAGELSPRLEGRISIEKYREGLSELTNMVSMPHGGVARRPGTEFLGEVKSSSVKTRLIPFQFKTSDTYILEFGNQIMRVYRNGQQVLSATTKTITGITQANPGVITSNSHGYSNGDEVFIDSIVGMTELNSRNYKVANATTNTFTLTDLFGNAINTTSFTAYASAGNINEIFEVATPYPEADLPTLRYAQSADTMYIVHPSHAIRTL
;
A
#
# COMPACT_ATOMS: atom_id res chain seq x y z
N MET A 1 -0.87 57.09 17.45
CA MET A 1 0.28 56.16 17.40
C MET A 1 -0.05 55.09 16.35
N ALA A 2 0.77 54.98 15.30
CA ALA A 2 0.60 53.96 14.30
C ALA A 2 0.93 52.59 14.93
N ARG A 3 0.02 51.63 14.88
CA ARG A 3 0.27 50.24 15.29
C ARG A 3 1.23 49.61 14.28
N SER A 4 2.44 49.35 14.68
CA SER A 4 3.39 48.56 13.91
C SER A 4 2.93 47.08 14.04
N ALA A 5 2.47 46.46 12.96
CA ALA A 5 2.21 45.04 12.90
C ALA A 5 3.51 44.36 12.44
N PRO A 6 4.13 43.48 13.24
CA PRO A 6 5.28 42.72 12.79
C PRO A 6 4.88 41.79 11.67
N ALA A 7 5.54 41.87 10.53
CA ALA A 7 5.34 40.93 9.43
C ALA A 7 6.28 39.72 9.61
N ILE A 8 5.73 38.51 9.62
CA ILE A 8 6.53 37.30 9.56
C ILE A 8 6.68 36.92 8.08
N GLN A 9 7.93 36.90 7.60
CA GLN A 9 8.25 36.73 6.18
C GLN A 9 8.69 35.30 5.85
N SER A 10 8.99 34.49 6.87
CA SER A 10 9.54 33.14 6.68
C SER A 10 9.02 32.21 7.77
N PHE A 11 8.77 30.95 7.38
CA PHE A 11 8.36 29.87 8.27
C PHE A 11 9.32 28.68 8.19
N THR A 12 10.59 28.95 7.88
CA THR A 12 11.59 27.90 7.64
C THR A 12 11.93 27.07 8.87
N ALA A 13 11.66 27.57 10.07
CA ALA A 13 11.85 26.80 11.30
C ALA A 13 10.76 25.73 11.53
N GLY A 14 9.65 25.77 10.75
CA GLY A 14 8.55 24.83 10.89
C GLY A 14 7.81 24.96 12.21
N GLU A 15 7.28 23.84 12.70
CA GLU A 15 6.60 23.79 14.00
C GLU A 15 7.62 23.75 15.15
N LEU A 16 7.45 24.61 16.11
CA LEU A 16 8.30 24.68 17.29
C LEU A 16 7.70 23.89 18.44
N SER A 17 8.55 23.18 19.17
CA SER A 17 8.12 22.51 20.39
C SER A 17 7.51 23.51 21.38
N PRO A 18 6.41 23.16 22.07
CA PRO A 18 5.82 23.99 23.13
C PRO A 18 6.81 24.39 24.23
N ARG A 19 7.90 23.62 24.41
CA ARG A 19 8.98 23.95 25.35
C ARG A 19 9.81 25.17 24.95
N LEU A 20 9.71 25.60 23.69
CA LEU A 20 10.38 26.75 23.16
C LEU A 20 9.52 28.01 23.21
N GLU A 21 8.26 27.90 23.65
CA GLU A 21 7.36 29.06 23.73
C GLU A 21 7.93 30.16 24.58
N GLY A 22 7.87 31.39 24.06
CA GLY A 22 8.45 32.59 24.71
C GLY A 22 9.98 32.69 24.64
N ARG A 23 10.70 31.73 24.07
CA ARG A 23 12.17 31.75 23.93
C ARG A 23 12.65 32.65 22.78
N ILE A 24 12.37 33.95 22.85
CA ILE A 24 12.75 34.95 21.82
C ILE A 24 14.26 35.07 21.61
N SER A 25 15.09 34.51 22.51
CA SER A 25 16.54 34.46 22.40
C SER A 25 17.04 33.50 21.33
N ILE A 26 16.17 32.61 20.84
CA ILE A 26 16.50 31.68 19.76
C ILE A 26 16.25 32.36 18.43
N GLU A 27 17.27 32.49 17.59
CA GLU A 27 17.21 33.17 16.30
C GLU A 27 16.02 32.67 15.42
N LYS A 28 15.85 31.36 15.33
CA LYS A 28 14.77 30.73 14.54
C LYS A 28 13.39 30.83 15.16
N TYR A 29 13.24 31.34 16.38
CA TYR A 29 11.94 31.49 17.03
C TYR A 29 10.97 32.34 16.22
N ARG A 30 11.48 33.39 15.56
CA ARG A 30 10.69 34.33 14.75
C ARG A 30 10.24 33.74 13.41
N GLU A 31 10.84 32.63 12.98
CA GLU A 31 10.53 31.90 11.75
C GLU A 31 9.74 30.63 12.04
N GLY A 32 9.36 30.42 13.28
CA GLY A 32 8.61 29.24 13.71
C GLY A 32 7.12 29.46 13.82
N LEU A 33 6.39 28.37 13.79
CA LEU A 33 4.95 28.31 13.99
C LEU A 33 4.65 27.53 15.26
N SER A 34 3.58 27.90 15.97
CA SER A 34 3.07 27.14 17.11
C SER A 34 2.39 25.84 16.70
N GLU A 35 1.84 25.80 15.48
CA GLU A 35 1.18 24.62 14.90
C GLU A 35 1.36 24.63 13.38
N LEU A 36 1.71 23.47 12.80
CA LEU A 36 1.90 23.28 11.36
C LEU A 36 1.19 21.99 10.91
N THR A 37 -0.12 21.91 11.11
CA THR A 37 -0.90 20.72 10.78
C THR A 37 -1.16 20.60 9.29
N ASN A 38 -0.82 19.44 8.69
CA ASN A 38 -1.02 19.11 7.28
C ASN A 38 -0.33 20.08 6.29
N MET A 39 0.73 20.72 6.70
CA MET A 39 1.55 21.61 5.88
C MET A 39 3.03 21.22 5.94
N VAL A 40 3.80 21.71 4.98
CA VAL A 40 5.25 21.53 4.87
C VAL A 40 5.89 22.91 4.72
N SER A 41 6.88 23.20 5.54
CA SER A 41 7.68 24.43 5.38
C SER A 41 8.59 24.31 4.15
N MET A 42 8.62 25.36 3.36
CA MET A 42 9.44 25.42 2.14
C MET A 42 10.77 26.15 2.44
N PRO A 43 11.88 25.73 1.81
CA PRO A 43 13.20 26.32 2.07
C PRO A 43 13.27 27.84 1.80
N HIS A 44 12.40 28.36 0.96
CA HIS A 44 12.32 29.79 0.59
C HIS A 44 11.36 30.61 1.48
N GLY A 45 10.91 30.06 2.60
CA GLY A 45 10.18 30.78 3.64
C GLY A 45 8.68 30.55 3.70
N GLY A 46 8.05 30.09 2.63
CA GLY A 46 6.62 29.81 2.60
C GLY A 46 6.25 28.48 3.25
N VAL A 47 4.93 28.24 3.41
CA VAL A 47 4.36 26.94 3.74
C VAL A 47 3.45 26.47 2.61
N ALA A 48 3.50 25.20 2.29
CA ALA A 48 2.64 24.57 1.31
C ALA A 48 1.80 23.47 1.95
N ARG A 49 0.62 23.23 1.40
CA ARG A 49 -0.19 22.07 1.80
C ARG A 49 0.58 20.80 1.48
N ARG A 50 0.65 19.87 2.43
CA ARG A 50 1.25 18.57 2.14
C ARG A 50 0.49 17.87 1.02
N PRO A 51 1.17 17.11 0.15
CA PRO A 51 0.51 16.27 -0.83
C PRO A 51 -0.49 15.32 -0.18
N GLY A 52 -1.53 14.95 -0.92
CA GLY A 52 -2.45 13.88 -0.52
C GLY A 52 -1.72 12.54 -0.38
N THR A 53 -2.40 11.59 0.24
CA THR A 53 -1.97 10.20 0.27
C THR A 53 -2.87 9.39 -0.65
N GLU A 54 -2.28 8.45 -1.38
CA GLU A 54 -2.98 7.49 -2.21
C GLU A 54 -2.97 6.13 -1.50
N PHE A 55 -4.11 5.44 -1.53
CA PHE A 55 -4.19 4.07 -1.03
C PHE A 55 -3.66 3.14 -2.10
N LEU A 56 -2.61 2.38 -1.79
CA LEU A 56 -1.96 1.45 -2.72
C LEU A 56 -2.42 0.01 -2.54
N GLY A 57 -2.74 -0.38 -1.33
CA GLY A 57 -3.15 -1.74 -1.02
C GLY A 57 -3.22 -1.99 0.48
N GLU A 58 -3.91 -3.04 0.85
CA GLU A 58 -3.97 -3.56 2.21
C GLU A 58 -2.84 -4.57 2.41
N VAL A 59 -2.32 -4.64 3.63
CA VAL A 59 -1.45 -5.75 4.03
C VAL A 59 -2.25 -7.06 4.04
N LYS A 60 -1.60 -8.21 3.87
CA LYS A 60 -2.30 -9.51 3.81
C LYS A 60 -3.23 -9.76 5.02
N SER A 61 -2.82 -9.31 6.19
CA SER A 61 -3.62 -9.37 7.41
C SER A 61 -3.39 -8.11 8.24
N SER A 62 -4.42 -7.32 8.42
CA SER A 62 -4.39 -6.10 9.25
C SER A 62 -4.22 -6.38 10.75
N SER A 63 -4.38 -7.63 11.19
CA SER A 63 -4.11 -8.07 12.56
C SER A 63 -2.62 -8.35 12.84
N VAL A 64 -1.77 -8.33 11.81
CA VAL A 64 -0.34 -8.67 11.87
C VAL A 64 0.49 -7.45 11.51
N LYS A 65 1.53 -7.19 12.31
CA LYS A 65 2.48 -6.13 12.01
C LYS A 65 3.26 -6.48 10.75
N THR A 66 3.52 -5.47 9.92
CA THR A 66 4.34 -5.59 8.73
C THR A 66 5.53 -4.65 8.80
N ARG A 67 6.55 -4.93 8.00
CA ARG A 67 7.72 -4.08 7.86
C ARG A 67 8.00 -3.79 6.40
N LEU A 68 8.11 -2.52 6.06
CA LEU A 68 8.49 -2.08 4.72
C LEU A 68 10.01 -1.89 4.64
N ILE A 69 10.63 -2.45 3.61
CA ILE A 69 12.06 -2.34 3.33
C ILE A 69 12.21 -1.83 1.89
N PRO A 70 12.90 -0.70 1.66
CA PRO A 70 13.17 -0.24 0.31
C PRO A 70 14.23 -1.13 -0.36
N PHE A 71 14.03 -1.43 -1.64
CA PHE A 71 14.98 -2.11 -2.50
C PHE A 71 15.16 -1.33 -3.79
N GLN A 72 16.40 -0.99 -4.14
CA GLN A 72 16.70 -0.22 -5.34
C GLN A 72 17.52 -1.08 -6.31
N PHE A 73 16.87 -1.63 -7.33
CA PHE A 73 17.57 -2.40 -8.37
C PHE A 73 18.47 -1.48 -9.22
N LYS A 74 17.96 -0.31 -9.61
CA LYS A 74 18.68 0.77 -10.28
C LYS A 74 18.00 2.11 -10.00
N THR A 75 18.63 3.21 -10.37
CA THR A 75 18.16 4.58 -10.06
C THR A 75 16.71 4.85 -10.50
N SER A 76 16.29 4.25 -11.61
CA SER A 76 14.94 4.40 -12.18
C SER A 76 14.00 3.25 -11.80
N ASP A 77 14.43 2.26 -11.02
CA ASP A 77 13.66 1.05 -10.74
C ASP A 77 13.80 0.67 -9.26
N THR A 78 12.83 1.14 -8.49
CA THR A 78 12.78 0.97 -7.03
C THR A 78 11.56 0.16 -6.64
N TYR A 79 11.74 -0.65 -5.61
CA TYR A 79 10.72 -1.51 -5.04
C TYR A 79 10.57 -1.23 -3.55
N ILE A 80 9.40 -1.51 -3.03
CA ILE A 80 9.16 -1.63 -1.59
C ILE A 80 8.79 -3.06 -1.31
N LEU A 81 9.55 -3.69 -0.41
CA LEU A 81 9.31 -5.04 0.07
C LEU A 81 8.49 -4.95 1.35
N GLU A 82 7.30 -5.52 1.34
CA GLU A 82 6.43 -5.65 2.51
C GLU A 82 6.64 -7.03 3.13
N PHE A 83 7.32 -7.08 4.27
CA PHE A 83 7.46 -8.30 5.06
C PHE A 83 6.29 -8.40 6.04
N GLY A 84 5.51 -9.46 5.91
CA GLY A 84 4.47 -9.88 6.84
C GLY A 84 4.86 -11.17 7.59
N ASN A 85 3.89 -11.79 8.26
CA ASN A 85 4.13 -13.05 8.98
C ASN A 85 4.43 -14.18 7.99
N GLN A 86 5.71 -14.54 7.85
CA GLN A 86 6.24 -15.59 6.97
C GLN A 86 5.98 -15.38 5.46
N ILE A 87 5.70 -14.15 5.05
CA ILE A 87 5.51 -13.77 3.65
C ILE A 87 6.25 -12.48 3.31
N MET A 88 6.48 -12.26 2.04
CA MET A 88 6.92 -10.99 1.47
C MET A 88 6.08 -10.66 0.23
N ARG A 89 5.59 -9.43 0.15
CA ARG A 89 4.95 -8.83 -1.02
C ARG A 89 5.82 -7.72 -1.59
N VAL A 90 5.63 -7.40 -2.84
CA VAL A 90 6.46 -6.43 -3.55
C VAL A 90 5.58 -5.35 -4.15
N TYR A 91 5.98 -4.09 -3.96
CA TYR A 91 5.36 -2.93 -4.60
C TYR A 91 6.35 -2.29 -5.56
N ARG A 92 5.86 -1.87 -6.71
CA ARG A 92 6.62 -1.17 -7.75
C ARG A 92 5.73 -0.13 -8.41
N ASN A 93 6.29 1.06 -8.66
CA ASN A 93 5.56 2.15 -9.35
C ASN A 93 4.20 2.50 -8.73
N GLY A 94 4.09 2.45 -7.41
CA GLY A 94 2.84 2.75 -6.70
C GLY A 94 1.76 1.67 -6.79
N GLN A 95 2.11 0.43 -7.16
CA GLN A 95 1.18 -0.70 -7.25
C GLN A 95 1.79 -1.97 -6.67
N GLN A 96 0.95 -2.90 -6.22
CA GLN A 96 1.39 -4.25 -5.88
C GLN A 96 1.83 -4.99 -7.14
N VAL A 97 2.91 -5.76 -7.02
CA VAL A 97 3.34 -6.66 -8.09
C VAL A 97 2.41 -7.87 -8.12
N LEU A 98 1.93 -8.18 -9.30
CA LEU A 98 1.02 -9.29 -9.53
C LEU A 98 1.78 -10.52 -10.02
N SER A 99 1.23 -11.71 -9.77
CA SER A 99 1.71 -12.96 -10.35
C SER A 99 1.65 -12.90 -11.89
N ALA A 100 2.60 -13.52 -12.55
CA ALA A 100 2.65 -13.56 -14.01
C ALA A 100 1.49 -14.34 -14.64
N THR A 101 0.80 -15.19 -13.87
CA THR A 101 -0.34 -15.97 -14.36
C THR A 101 -1.62 -15.17 -14.31
N THR A 102 -2.16 -14.82 -15.46
CA THR A 102 -3.45 -14.17 -15.60
C THR A 102 -4.54 -15.19 -15.93
N LYS A 103 -5.67 -15.12 -15.24
CA LYS A 103 -6.89 -15.87 -15.58
C LYS A 103 -7.93 -14.91 -16.15
N THR A 104 -8.74 -15.42 -17.08
CA THR A 104 -9.78 -14.62 -17.74
C THR A 104 -11.14 -14.87 -17.12
N ILE A 105 -11.92 -13.82 -16.98
CA ILE A 105 -13.32 -13.89 -16.58
C ILE A 105 -14.17 -14.19 -17.82
N THR A 106 -15.08 -15.16 -17.70
CA THR A 106 -16.01 -15.53 -18.77
C THR A 106 -17.47 -15.23 -18.42
N GLY A 107 -17.73 -14.86 -17.17
CA GLY A 107 -19.06 -14.47 -16.72
C GLY A 107 -19.06 -13.95 -15.29
N ILE A 108 -19.99 -13.01 -15.00
CA ILE A 108 -20.25 -12.54 -13.64
C ILE A 108 -21.77 -12.38 -13.49
N THR A 109 -22.31 -12.91 -12.40
CA THR A 109 -23.75 -12.77 -12.11
C THR A 109 -24.04 -11.48 -11.36
N GLN A 110 -25.22 -10.88 -11.59
CA GLN A 110 -25.77 -9.82 -10.74
C GLN A 110 -26.52 -10.50 -9.57
N ALA A 111 -25.80 -10.79 -8.48
CA ALA A 111 -26.30 -11.53 -7.33
C ALA A 111 -25.65 -11.07 -6.02
N ASN A 112 -26.11 -11.57 -4.89
CA ASN A 112 -25.50 -11.34 -3.58
C ASN A 112 -25.23 -12.69 -2.88
N PRO A 113 -23.96 -13.16 -2.82
CA PRO A 113 -22.77 -12.60 -3.50
C PRO A 113 -22.82 -12.81 -5.02
N GLY A 114 -22.09 -11.93 -5.75
CA GLY A 114 -21.85 -12.14 -7.19
C GLY A 114 -20.95 -13.33 -7.43
N VAL A 115 -21.28 -14.17 -8.41
CA VAL A 115 -20.49 -15.35 -8.80
C VAL A 115 -19.68 -15.01 -10.04
N ILE A 116 -18.37 -15.21 -9.97
CA ILE A 116 -17.45 -15.08 -11.10
C ILE A 116 -17.21 -16.46 -11.71
N THR A 117 -17.25 -16.53 -13.02
CA THR A 117 -16.88 -17.71 -13.80
C THR A 117 -15.53 -17.48 -14.46
N SER A 118 -14.58 -18.38 -14.18
CA SER A 118 -13.24 -18.40 -14.78
C SER A 118 -12.77 -19.86 -14.84
N ASN A 119 -12.65 -20.40 -16.04
CA ASN A 119 -12.39 -21.82 -16.24
C ASN A 119 -11.02 -22.23 -15.69
N SER A 120 -11.01 -23.29 -14.89
CA SER A 120 -9.78 -23.87 -14.30
C SER A 120 -8.88 -22.81 -13.67
N HIS A 121 -9.48 -21.92 -12.86
CA HIS A 121 -8.76 -20.78 -12.30
C HIS A 121 -7.68 -21.19 -11.29
N GLY A 122 -7.88 -22.26 -10.54
CA GLY A 122 -6.90 -22.80 -9.59
C GLY A 122 -6.81 -22.06 -8.24
N TYR A 123 -7.64 -21.04 -8.04
CA TYR A 123 -7.67 -20.29 -6.77
C TYR A 123 -8.31 -21.07 -5.63
N SER A 124 -7.88 -20.78 -4.43
CA SER A 124 -8.41 -21.31 -3.17
C SER A 124 -9.11 -20.22 -2.36
N ASN A 125 -9.96 -20.63 -1.42
CA ASN A 125 -10.58 -19.65 -0.50
C ASN A 125 -9.53 -18.91 0.31
N GLY A 126 -9.62 -17.59 0.31
CA GLY A 126 -8.69 -16.69 0.99
C GLY A 126 -7.56 -16.13 0.13
N ASP A 127 -7.38 -16.66 -1.10
CA ASP A 127 -6.43 -16.09 -2.05
C ASP A 127 -6.83 -14.65 -2.37
N GLU A 128 -5.83 -13.76 -2.44
CA GLU A 128 -6.04 -12.36 -2.77
C GLU A 128 -5.75 -12.13 -4.24
N VAL A 129 -6.72 -11.56 -4.92
CA VAL A 129 -6.70 -11.35 -6.38
C VAL A 129 -6.98 -9.91 -6.72
N PHE A 130 -6.30 -9.42 -7.75
CA PHE A 130 -6.57 -8.15 -8.39
C PHE A 130 -7.39 -8.39 -9.66
N ILE A 131 -8.45 -7.60 -9.84
CA ILE A 131 -9.34 -7.69 -10.99
C ILE A 131 -9.27 -6.41 -11.80
N ASP A 132 -9.17 -6.55 -13.10
CA ASP A 132 -9.18 -5.44 -14.05
C ASP A 132 -9.82 -5.79 -15.40
N SER A 133 -9.93 -4.79 -16.27
CA SER A 133 -10.32 -4.95 -17.69
C SER A 133 -11.69 -5.58 -17.93
N ILE A 134 -12.59 -5.57 -16.96
CA ILE A 134 -13.97 -6.00 -17.16
C ILE A 134 -14.71 -4.93 -17.98
N VAL A 135 -15.47 -5.38 -18.97
CA VAL A 135 -16.40 -4.56 -19.75
C VAL A 135 -17.83 -4.81 -19.24
N GLY A 136 -18.57 -3.76 -18.98
CA GLY A 136 -19.89 -3.75 -18.39
C GLY A 136 -19.82 -3.54 -16.88
N MET A 137 -19.55 -4.55 -16.10
CA MET A 137 -19.46 -4.50 -14.61
C MET A 137 -18.13 -3.88 -14.15
N THR A 138 -17.88 -2.64 -14.54
CA THR A 138 -16.62 -1.93 -14.28
C THR A 138 -16.39 -1.57 -12.81
N GLU A 139 -17.40 -1.67 -11.98
CA GLU A 139 -17.35 -1.42 -10.54
C GLU A 139 -16.39 -2.35 -9.80
N LEU A 140 -16.06 -3.51 -10.41
CA LEU A 140 -15.08 -4.45 -9.88
C LEU A 140 -13.64 -4.17 -10.32
N ASN A 141 -13.42 -3.30 -11.31
CA ASN A 141 -12.09 -3.04 -11.86
C ASN A 141 -11.17 -2.30 -10.91
N SER A 142 -9.86 -2.58 -11.05
CA SER A 142 -8.76 -1.91 -10.35
C SER A 142 -8.85 -2.03 -8.83
N ARG A 143 -9.26 -3.19 -8.35
CA ARG A 143 -9.41 -3.48 -6.92
C ARG A 143 -8.91 -4.86 -6.54
N ASN A 144 -8.48 -4.98 -5.29
CA ASN A 144 -8.14 -6.25 -4.66
C ASN A 144 -9.36 -6.84 -3.96
N TYR A 145 -9.49 -8.15 -4.08
CA TYR A 145 -10.54 -8.96 -3.44
C TYR A 145 -9.97 -10.24 -2.87
N LYS A 146 -10.70 -10.87 -1.95
CA LYS A 146 -10.42 -12.23 -1.53
C LYS A 146 -11.39 -13.19 -2.18
N VAL A 147 -10.88 -14.34 -2.60
CA VAL A 147 -11.66 -15.44 -3.17
C VAL A 147 -12.41 -16.15 -2.06
N ALA A 148 -13.68 -16.44 -2.30
CA ALA A 148 -14.53 -17.26 -1.43
C ALA A 148 -15.37 -18.23 -2.26
N ASN A 149 -15.83 -19.30 -1.62
CA ASN A 149 -16.66 -20.34 -2.27
C ASN A 149 -16.06 -20.87 -3.59
N ALA A 150 -14.73 -21.04 -3.61
CA ALA A 150 -14.02 -21.50 -4.79
C ALA A 150 -14.41 -22.94 -5.18
N THR A 151 -14.72 -23.13 -6.46
CA THR A 151 -14.89 -24.42 -7.14
C THR A 151 -13.85 -24.52 -8.26
N THR A 152 -13.93 -25.50 -9.14
CA THR A 152 -13.01 -25.61 -10.28
C THR A 152 -13.10 -24.43 -11.26
N ASN A 153 -14.31 -23.90 -11.48
CA ASN A 153 -14.56 -22.91 -12.53
C ASN A 153 -15.29 -21.65 -12.04
N THR A 154 -15.71 -21.62 -10.77
CA THR A 154 -16.44 -20.45 -10.23
C THR A 154 -15.98 -20.13 -8.82
N PHE A 155 -16.12 -18.88 -8.43
CA PHE A 155 -15.90 -18.39 -7.08
C PHE A 155 -16.73 -17.13 -6.84
N THR A 156 -16.82 -16.72 -5.58
CA THR A 156 -17.37 -15.44 -5.18
C THR A 156 -16.26 -14.55 -4.64
N LEU A 157 -16.52 -13.25 -4.54
CA LEU A 157 -15.58 -12.28 -3.98
C LEU A 157 -16.05 -11.80 -2.61
N THR A 158 -15.09 -11.54 -1.75
CA THR A 158 -15.24 -10.67 -0.59
C THR A 158 -14.32 -9.46 -0.71
N ASP A 159 -14.62 -8.40 0.01
CA ASP A 159 -13.64 -7.35 0.27
C ASP A 159 -12.50 -7.91 1.14
N LEU A 160 -11.47 -7.08 1.38
CA LEU A 160 -10.31 -7.48 2.18
C LEU A 160 -10.65 -7.73 3.66
N PHE A 161 -11.82 -7.28 4.12
CA PHE A 161 -12.34 -7.46 5.47
C PHE A 161 -13.26 -8.69 5.61
N GLY A 162 -13.57 -9.38 4.50
CA GLY A 162 -14.39 -10.59 4.48
C GLY A 162 -15.88 -10.37 4.19
N ASN A 163 -16.29 -9.14 3.87
CA ASN A 163 -17.68 -8.88 3.49
C ASN A 163 -17.93 -9.32 2.04
N ALA A 164 -19.00 -10.04 1.80
CA ALA A 164 -19.37 -10.49 0.45
C ALA A 164 -19.67 -9.33 -0.50
N ILE A 165 -19.19 -9.41 -1.73
CA ILE A 165 -19.45 -8.40 -2.75
C ILE A 165 -20.84 -8.62 -3.36
N ASN A 166 -21.71 -7.65 -3.13
CA ASN A 166 -23.05 -7.63 -3.69
C ASN A 166 -23.04 -6.92 -5.06
N THR A 167 -23.28 -7.66 -6.13
CA THR A 167 -23.26 -7.16 -7.51
C THR A 167 -24.67 -6.92 -8.09
N THR A 168 -25.74 -7.03 -7.29
CA THR A 168 -27.12 -6.91 -7.77
C THR A 168 -27.43 -5.57 -8.42
N SER A 169 -26.79 -4.48 -7.95
CA SER A 169 -26.96 -3.11 -8.47
C SER A 169 -25.88 -2.68 -9.44
N PHE A 170 -24.89 -3.52 -9.71
CA PHE A 170 -23.81 -3.20 -10.63
C PHE A 170 -24.28 -3.27 -12.08
N THR A 171 -23.53 -2.64 -12.98
CA THR A 171 -23.77 -2.76 -14.41
C THR A 171 -23.64 -4.25 -14.81
N ALA A 172 -24.47 -4.71 -15.72
CA ALA A 172 -24.40 -6.11 -16.20
C ALA A 172 -23.04 -6.40 -16.83
N TYR A 173 -22.48 -7.57 -16.53
CA TYR A 173 -21.26 -8.05 -17.18
C TYR A 173 -21.49 -8.21 -18.69
N ALA A 174 -20.63 -7.63 -19.50
CA ALA A 174 -20.69 -7.76 -20.95
C ALA A 174 -19.62 -8.70 -21.51
N SER A 175 -18.36 -8.48 -21.16
CA SER A 175 -17.23 -9.30 -21.65
C SER A 175 -15.93 -8.97 -20.93
N ALA A 176 -14.88 -9.74 -21.24
CA ALA A 176 -13.50 -9.56 -20.82
C ALA A 176 -13.32 -9.62 -19.29
N GLY A 177 -12.17 -9.21 -18.80
CA GLY A 177 -11.77 -9.20 -17.40
C GLY A 177 -10.63 -10.15 -17.12
N ASN A 178 -9.65 -9.64 -16.41
CA ASN A 178 -8.45 -10.33 -15.97
C ASN A 178 -8.46 -10.50 -14.46
N ILE A 179 -7.92 -11.62 -14.02
CA ILE A 179 -7.69 -11.92 -12.60
C ILE A 179 -6.23 -12.30 -12.44
N ASN A 180 -5.53 -11.63 -11.56
CA ASN A 180 -4.16 -11.96 -11.17
C ASN A 180 -4.08 -12.11 -9.65
N GLU A 181 -3.36 -13.11 -9.18
CA GLU A 181 -2.96 -13.18 -7.77
C GLU A 181 -1.94 -12.08 -7.44
N ILE A 182 -1.96 -11.62 -6.21
CA ILE A 182 -0.88 -10.78 -5.67
C ILE A 182 0.38 -11.64 -5.58
N PHE A 183 1.50 -11.12 -6.10
CA PHE A 183 2.78 -11.82 -6.00
C PHE A 183 3.25 -11.90 -4.55
N GLU A 184 3.39 -13.10 -4.05
CA GLU A 184 3.85 -13.39 -2.69
C GLU A 184 5.03 -14.38 -2.70
N VAL A 185 5.98 -14.14 -1.83
CA VAL A 185 7.12 -15.04 -1.59
C VAL A 185 7.08 -15.49 -0.12
N ALA A 186 7.15 -16.78 0.11
CA ALA A 186 7.26 -17.33 1.46
C ALA A 186 8.62 -16.97 2.08
N THR A 187 8.61 -16.48 3.31
CA THR A 187 9.81 -16.14 4.07
C THR A 187 9.84 -16.90 5.40
N PRO A 188 11.01 -17.11 6.00
CA PRO A 188 11.11 -17.78 7.29
C PRO A 188 10.78 -16.87 8.48
N TYR A 189 10.52 -15.59 8.27
CA TYR A 189 10.44 -14.57 9.31
C TYR A 189 9.01 -14.45 9.87
N PRO A 190 8.74 -14.90 11.12
CA PRO A 190 7.48 -14.62 11.78
C PRO A 190 7.36 -13.14 12.16
N GLU A 191 6.16 -12.69 12.47
CA GLU A 191 5.86 -11.31 12.86
C GLU A 191 6.80 -10.76 13.94
N ALA A 192 7.10 -11.59 14.96
CA ALA A 192 7.93 -11.19 16.09
C ALA A 192 9.36 -10.80 15.68
N ASP A 193 9.88 -11.36 14.61
CA ASP A 193 11.26 -11.15 14.14
C ASP A 193 11.39 -9.96 13.18
N LEU A 194 10.28 -9.50 12.60
CA LEU A 194 10.31 -8.42 11.61
C LEU A 194 10.98 -7.12 12.09
N PRO A 195 10.79 -6.65 13.34
CA PRO A 195 11.44 -5.42 13.82
C PRO A 195 12.96 -5.54 13.91
N THR A 196 13.48 -6.76 14.08
CA THR A 196 14.92 -7.02 14.32
C THR A 196 15.65 -7.47 13.07
N LEU A 197 14.96 -7.65 11.93
CA LEU A 197 15.60 -7.90 10.65
C LEU A 197 16.64 -6.81 10.35
N ARG A 198 17.82 -7.21 9.91
CA ARG A 198 18.86 -6.33 9.38
C ARG A 198 19.05 -6.63 7.90
N TYR A 199 19.32 -5.60 7.14
CA TYR A 199 19.56 -5.76 5.71
C TYR A 199 20.66 -4.81 5.23
N ALA A 200 21.36 -5.23 4.21
CA ALA A 200 22.31 -4.42 3.46
C ALA A 200 22.15 -4.74 1.98
N GLN A 201 22.24 -3.73 1.16
CA GLN A 201 22.18 -3.90 -0.30
C GLN A 201 23.53 -3.57 -0.91
N SER A 202 23.98 -4.41 -1.84
CA SER A 202 25.13 -4.17 -2.67
C SER A 202 24.74 -4.43 -4.13
N ALA A 203 24.76 -3.38 -4.93
CA ALA A 203 24.23 -3.38 -6.30
C ALA A 203 22.77 -3.87 -6.34
N ASP A 204 22.49 -4.91 -7.10
CA ASP A 204 21.18 -5.54 -7.29
C ASP A 204 20.86 -6.66 -6.30
N THR A 205 21.73 -6.89 -5.32
CA THR A 205 21.55 -7.96 -4.33
C THR A 205 21.33 -7.38 -2.94
N MET A 206 20.25 -7.79 -2.27
CA MET A 206 19.99 -7.49 -0.87
C MET A 206 20.28 -8.71 0.00
N TYR A 207 21.07 -8.50 1.05
CA TYR A 207 21.34 -9.48 2.10
C TYR A 207 20.43 -9.20 3.29
N ILE A 208 19.68 -10.20 3.73
CA ILE A 208 18.77 -10.12 4.87
C ILE A 208 19.28 -11.06 5.95
N VAL A 209 19.46 -10.54 7.15
CA VAL A 209 20.03 -11.28 8.29
C VAL A 209 19.16 -11.10 9.54
N HIS A 210 19.11 -12.18 10.31
CA HIS A 210 18.47 -12.22 11.62
C HIS A 210 19.20 -13.25 12.50
N PRO A 211 19.36 -13.03 13.83
CA PRO A 211 20.10 -13.96 14.69
C PRO A 211 19.58 -15.40 14.68
N SER A 212 18.27 -15.58 14.51
CA SER A 212 17.59 -16.90 14.57
C SER A 212 17.38 -17.54 13.20
N HIS A 213 17.79 -16.91 12.10
CA HIS A 213 17.54 -17.41 10.75
C HIS A 213 18.83 -17.41 9.91
N ALA A 214 18.95 -18.35 8.99
CA ALA A 214 20.02 -18.34 8.01
C ALA A 214 19.96 -17.07 7.14
N ILE A 215 21.12 -16.58 6.74
CA ILE A 215 21.25 -15.43 5.82
C ILE A 215 20.51 -15.73 4.52
N ARG A 216 19.72 -14.77 4.06
CA ARG A 216 18.99 -14.83 2.80
C ARG A 216 19.44 -13.71 1.88
N THR A 217 19.39 -13.98 0.60
CA THR A 217 19.62 -13.00 -0.47
C THR A 217 18.36 -12.85 -1.31
N LEU A 218 18.15 -11.65 -1.79
CA LEU A 218 17.11 -11.28 -2.76
C LEU A 218 17.81 -10.66 -3.97
#